data_958146b2b7dad948b01fdb3f3cb26c9e
#
_entry.id   958146b2b7dad948b01fdb3f3cb26c9e
#
_cell.length_a   1.000
_cell.length_b   1.000
_cell.length_c   1.000
_cell.angle_alpha   90.00
_cell.angle_beta   90.00
_cell.angle_gamma   90.00
#
_symmetry.space_group_name_H-M   'P 1'
#
loop_
_entity.id
_entity.type
_entity.pdbx_description
1 polymer ?
#
loop_
_entity_poly.entity_id
_entity_poly.type
_entity_poly.pdbx_seq_one_letter_code
_entity_poly.pdbx_strand_id
1 'polypeptide(L)'
;MTAMASGRPVRSSILLAIALLAAAVWAPAARAEVFELLDKTKMSGKLVHYYDGVFSVETQGQTVKVPKEKVKSISFQLPPARAEFSTPEKTFERWRKALVEGNMEKVIDCYGLMYQGMLATQMGQATEGLKKMQKEVEGTKFSIKSSAVKGDTATLKIARQKGDESDTGDVVFVRENGEWKMLPPQP
;
A
#
# COMPACT_ATOMS: atom_id res chain seq x y z
N MET A 1 -52.74 8.19 -56.40
CA MET A 1 -52.62 7.18 -55.30
C MET A 1 -51.20 6.81 -55.18
N THR A 2 -50.49 7.37 -54.16
CA THR A 2 -49.07 7.22 -53.97
C THR A 2 -48.84 6.72 -52.54
N ALA A 3 -48.33 5.50 -52.40
CA ALA A 3 -48.05 4.88 -51.13
C ALA A 3 -46.69 5.36 -50.58
N MET A 4 -46.71 5.94 -49.40
CA MET A 4 -45.48 6.29 -48.62
C MET A 4 -45.03 5.09 -47.84
N ALA A 5 -43.79 4.63 -48.09
CA ALA A 5 -43.07 3.62 -47.29
C ALA A 5 -42.38 4.28 -46.09
N SER A 6 -42.74 3.82 -44.88
CA SER A 6 -42.16 4.21 -43.61
C SER A 6 -40.87 3.44 -43.36
N GLY A 7 -39.73 4.10 -43.42
CA GLY A 7 -38.43 3.54 -43.00
C GLY A 7 -38.23 3.69 -41.50
N ARG A 8 -38.05 2.59 -40.77
CA ARG A 8 -37.67 2.55 -39.36
C ARG A 8 -36.14 2.62 -39.22
N PRO A 9 -35.58 3.42 -38.31
CA PRO A 9 -34.15 3.43 -38.06
C PRO A 9 -33.76 2.33 -37.06
N VAL A 10 -32.99 1.34 -37.54
CA VAL A 10 -32.42 0.23 -36.74
C VAL A 10 -30.95 0.59 -36.33
N ARG A 11 -30.71 1.73 -35.67
CA ARG A 11 -29.34 2.13 -35.33
C ARG A 11 -29.05 2.38 -33.86
N SER A 12 -29.99 2.22 -32.93
CA SER A 12 -29.77 2.56 -31.51
C SER A 12 -29.45 1.39 -30.58
N SER A 13 -29.66 0.15 -31.01
CA SER A 13 -29.52 -1.01 -30.11
C SER A 13 -28.10 -1.60 -30.02
N ILE A 14 -27.23 -1.28 -30.98
CA ILE A 14 -25.86 -1.86 -31.00
C ILE A 14 -24.89 -1.09 -30.11
N LEU A 15 -25.09 0.22 -29.91
CA LEU A 15 -24.22 1.04 -29.08
C LEU A 15 -24.39 0.79 -27.56
N LEU A 16 -25.56 0.32 -27.14
CA LEU A 16 -25.83 0.02 -25.72
C LEU A 16 -25.16 -1.29 -25.27
N ALA A 17 -24.97 -2.25 -26.17
CA ALA A 17 -24.36 -3.54 -25.88
C ALA A 17 -22.82 -3.43 -25.69
N ILE A 18 -22.18 -2.48 -26.36
CA ILE A 18 -20.70 -2.27 -26.27
C ILE A 18 -20.34 -1.54 -24.97
N ALA A 19 -21.19 -0.66 -24.47
CA ALA A 19 -20.96 0.05 -23.21
C ALA A 19 -21.05 -0.86 -21.97
N LEU A 20 -21.83 -1.94 -22.02
CA LEU A 20 -21.96 -2.91 -20.93
C LEU A 20 -20.78 -3.90 -20.85
N LEU A 21 -20.07 -4.16 -21.95
CA LEU A 21 -18.87 -5.02 -21.94
C LEU A 21 -17.62 -4.30 -21.42
N ALA A 22 -17.53 -2.99 -21.49
CA ALA A 22 -16.38 -2.22 -21.03
C ALA A 22 -16.33 -2.01 -19.50
N ALA A 23 -17.47 -2.17 -18.80
CA ALA A 23 -17.56 -2.00 -17.34
C ALA A 23 -17.13 -3.24 -16.55
N ALA A 24 -16.95 -4.40 -17.19
CA ALA A 24 -16.62 -5.67 -16.52
C ALA A 24 -15.11 -5.89 -16.30
N VAL A 25 -14.23 -4.97 -16.71
CA VAL A 25 -12.75 -5.19 -16.70
C VAL A 25 -12.03 -4.55 -15.51
N TRP A 26 -12.75 -3.80 -14.64
CA TRP A 26 -12.13 -3.16 -13.48
C TRP A 26 -12.64 -3.69 -12.13
N ALA A 27 -12.86 -4.99 -12.02
CA ALA A 27 -12.83 -5.59 -10.70
C ALA A 27 -11.38 -5.58 -10.23
N PRO A 28 -11.04 -5.00 -9.06
CA PRO A 28 -9.70 -5.12 -8.50
C PRO A 28 -9.41 -6.61 -8.45
N ALA A 29 -8.31 -7.03 -9.08
CA ALA A 29 -7.89 -8.44 -9.06
C ALA A 29 -7.89 -8.88 -7.60
N ALA A 30 -8.82 -9.73 -7.23
CA ALA A 30 -8.87 -10.30 -5.89
C ALA A 30 -7.49 -10.88 -5.63
N ARG A 31 -6.82 -10.42 -4.57
CA ARG A 31 -5.50 -10.90 -4.17
C ARG A 31 -5.62 -12.40 -3.94
N ALA A 32 -5.07 -13.17 -4.85
CA ALA A 32 -5.08 -14.62 -4.76
C ALA A 32 -3.66 -15.08 -4.46
N GLU A 33 -3.50 -15.78 -3.35
CA GLU A 33 -2.28 -16.52 -3.06
C GLU A 33 -2.15 -17.67 -4.07
N VAL A 34 -0.91 -18.05 -4.39
CA VAL A 34 -0.63 -19.20 -5.24
C VAL A 34 -0.09 -20.32 -4.39
N PHE A 35 -0.84 -21.40 -4.30
CA PHE A 35 -0.45 -22.66 -3.64
C PHE A 35 0.18 -23.57 -4.69
N GLU A 36 1.46 -23.87 -4.56
CA GLU A 36 2.11 -24.92 -5.34
C GLU A 36 2.04 -26.24 -4.55
N LEU A 37 1.42 -27.25 -5.15
CA LEU A 37 1.28 -28.56 -4.53
C LEU A 37 2.48 -29.46 -4.85
N LEU A 38 2.66 -30.53 -4.11
CA LEU A 38 3.76 -31.49 -4.31
C LEU A 38 3.69 -32.22 -5.68
N ASP A 39 2.50 -32.34 -6.26
CA ASP A 39 2.28 -32.86 -7.60
C ASP A 39 2.56 -31.82 -8.71
N LYS A 40 3.11 -30.66 -8.37
CA LYS A 40 3.38 -29.49 -9.23
C LYS A 40 2.13 -28.76 -9.73
N THR A 41 0.94 -29.14 -9.29
CA THR A 41 -0.28 -28.36 -9.57
C THR A 41 -0.21 -27.03 -8.86
N LYS A 42 -0.69 -25.97 -9.52
CA LYS A 42 -0.82 -24.63 -8.93
C LYS A 42 -2.29 -24.27 -8.79
N MET A 43 -2.67 -23.84 -7.61
CA MET A 43 -3.99 -23.36 -7.29
C MET A 43 -3.91 -21.91 -6.82
N SER A 44 -4.70 -21.02 -7.41
CA SER A 44 -4.80 -19.65 -6.99
C SER A 44 -6.10 -19.45 -6.20
N GLY A 45 -6.00 -18.80 -5.04
CA GLY A 45 -7.16 -18.55 -4.19
C GLY A 45 -6.78 -17.71 -2.97
N LYS A 46 -7.78 -17.21 -2.25
CA LYS A 46 -7.60 -16.45 -1.01
C LYS A 46 -7.47 -17.42 0.15
N LEU A 47 -6.37 -17.36 0.89
CA LEU A 47 -6.25 -18.09 2.16
C LEU A 47 -7.23 -17.51 3.19
N VAL A 48 -8.20 -18.32 3.61
CA VAL A 48 -9.20 -17.93 4.60
C VAL A 48 -8.69 -18.21 6.01
N HIS A 49 -8.22 -19.43 6.26
CA HIS A 49 -7.58 -19.80 7.52
C HIS A 49 -6.77 -21.09 7.35
N TYR A 50 -5.90 -21.32 8.33
CA TYR A 50 -5.19 -22.58 8.53
C TYR A 50 -5.56 -23.11 9.91
N TYR A 51 -6.06 -24.36 9.97
CA TYR A 51 -6.40 -25.01 11.21
C TYR A 51 -6.19 -26.52 11.09
N ASP A 52 -5.63 -27.12 12.12
CA ASP A 52 -5.43 -28.59 12.23
C ASP A 52 -4.78 -29.22 10.99
N GLY A 53 -3.70 -28.61 10.50
CA GLY A 53 -2.98 -29.11 9.33
C GLY A 53 -3.69 -28.90 7.99
N VAL A 54 -4.79 -28.13 7.92
CA VAL A 54 -5.57 -27.91 6.71
C VAL A 54 -5.68 -26.43 6.39
N PHE A 55 -5.29 -26.06 5.17
CA PHE A 55 -5.56 -24.74 4.60
C PHE A 55 -6.96 -24.70 4.01
N SER A 56 -7.76 -23.71 4.37
CA SER A 56 -9.02 -23.39 3.71
C SER A 56 -8.79 -22.24 2.75
N VAL A 57 -8.94 -22.51 1.46
CA VAL A 57 -8.66 -21.59 0.36
C VAL A 57 -9.93 -21.31 -0.41
N GLU A 58 -10.31 -20.03 -0.51
CA GLU A 58 -11.42 -19.61 -1.34
C GLU A 58 -10.94 -19.43 -2.78
N THR A 59 -11.49 -20.20 -3.69
CA THR A 59 -11.19 -20.13 -5.13
C THR A 59 -12.50 -20.22 -5.92
N GLN A 60 -12.69 -19.33 -6.90
CA GLN A 60 -13.90 -19.27 -7.73
C GLN A 60 -15.22 -19.31 -6.93
N GLY A 61 -15.26 -18.65 -5.76
CA GLY A 61 -16.45 -18.63 -4.91
C GLY A 61 -16.71 -19.90 -4.11
N GLN A 62 -15.79 -20.86 -4.11
CA GLN A 62 -15.88 -22.10 -3.32
C GLN A 62 -14.70 -22.19 -2.35
N THR A 63 -14.93 -22.79 -1.18
CA THR A 63 -13.86 -23.07 -0.22
C THR A 63 -13.32 -24.48 -0.45
N VAL A 64 -12.05 -24.54 -0.83
CA VAL A 64 -11.31 -25.81 -1.01
C VAL A 64 -10.43 -26.05 0.22
N LYS A 65 -10.45 -27.26 0.75
CA LYS A 65 -9.59 -27.68 1.85
C LYS A 65 -8.34 -28.37 1.30
N VAL A 66 -7.16 -27.86 1.64
CA VAL A 66 -5.87 -28.37 1.18
C VAL A 66 -5.06 -28.83 2.39
N PRO A 67 -4.79 -30.13 2.55
CA PRO A 67 -3.93 -30.63 3.61
C PRO A 67 -2.51 -30.07 3.48
N LYS A 68 -1.88 -29.73 4.60
CA LYS A 68 -0.52 -29.18 4.67
C LYS A 68 0.50 -30.07 3.95
N GLU A 69 0.34 -31.38 4.09
CA GLU A 69 1.23 -32.39 3.51
C GLU A 69 1.24 -32.36 1.97
N LYS A 70 0.21 -31.78 1.34
CA LYS A 70 0.13 -31.63 -0.11
C LYS A 70 0.72 -30.32 -0.61
N VAL A 71 0.98 -29.35 0.29
CA VAL A 71 1.46 -28.02 -0.07
C VAL A 71 2.99 -28.02 -0.08
N LYS A 72 3.58 -27.68 -1.23
CA LYS A 72 5.02 -27.46 -1.39
C LYS A 72 5.41 -26.05 -0.96
N SER A 73 4.66 -25.05 -1.45
CA SER A 73 4.89 -23.63 -1.15
C SER A 73 3.61 -22.81 -1.31
N ILE A 74 3.57 -21.68 -0.60
CA ILE A 74 2.51 -20.67 -0.75
C ILE A 74 3.21 -19.36 -1.13
N SER A 75 2.85 -18.80 -2.28
CA SER A 75 3.32 -17.49 -2.71
C SER A 75 2.24 -16.45 -2.46
N PHE A 76 2.51 -15.50 -1.58
CA PHE A 76 1.62 -14.38 -1.32
C PHE A 76 1.87 -13.28 -2.35
N GLN A 77 0.83 -12.82 -3.01
CA GLN A 77 0.93 -11.63 -3.83
C GLN A 77 0.84 -10.40 -2.93
N LEU A 78 1.97 -9.73 -2.78
CA LEU A 78 2.00 -8.42 -2.12
C LEU A 78 1.21 -7.40 -2.95
N PRO A 79 0.50 -6.46 -2.30
CA PRO A 79 -0.10 -5.35 -3.02
C PRO A 79 0.98 -4.60 -3.81
N PRO A 80 0.64 -4.02 -4.98
CA PRO A 80 1.57 -3.16 -5.68
C PRO A 80 2.01 -2.03 -4.75
N ALA A 81 3.30 -1.70 -4.82
CA ALA A 81 3.86 -0.59 -4.05
C ALA A 81 3.11 0.71 -4.39
N ARG A 82 2.72 1.44 -3.37
CA ARG A 82 1.99 2.71 -3.51
C ARG A 82 2.92 3.80 -4.03
N ALA A 83 2.44 4.62 -4.98
CA ALA A 83 3.23 5.64 -5.64
C ALA A 83 3.79 6.71 -4.69
N GLU A 84 3.07 7.00 -3.60
CA GLU A 84 3.49 7.94 -2.56
C GLU A 84 4.66 7.46 -1.70
N PHE A 85 5.04 6.18 -1.79
CA PHE A 85 6.19 5.57 -1.11
C PHE A 85 7.27 5.11 -2.09
N SER A 86 7.22 5.57 -3.35
CA SER A 86 8.14 5.11 -4.40
C SER A 86 9.57 5.63 -4.23
N THR A 87 9.78 6.69 -3.46
CA THR A 87 11.11 7.22 -3.10
C THR A 87 11.15 7.67 -1.64
N PRO A 88 12.35 7.72 -1.01
CA PRO A 88 12.51 8.23 0.36
C PRO A 88 11.99 9.65 0.51
N GLU A 89 12.21 10.52 -0.50
CA GLU A 89 11.77 11.91 -0.50
C GLU A 89 10.24 12.02 -0.45
N LYS A 90 9.54 11.22 -1.26
CA LYS A 90 8.06 11.20 -1.26
C LYS A 90 7.51 10.73 0.08
N THR A 91 8.11 9.71 0.67
CA THR A 91 7.73 9.23 2.00
C THR A 91 7.94 10.30 3.06
N PHE A 92 9.07 11.01 3.02
CA PHE A 92 9.35 12.12 3.93
C PHE A 92 8.34 13.26 3.78
N GLU A 93 8.04 13.67 2.55
CA GLU A 93 7.05 14.72 2.30
C GLU A 93 5.63 14.31 2.74
N ARG A 94 5.24 13.05 2.50
CA ARG A 94 3.98 12.50 2.99
C ARG A 94 3.90 12.54 4.53
N TRP A 95 4.96 12.08 5.21
CA TRP A 95 5.07 12.12 6.65
C TRP A 95 4.92 13.54 7.20
N ARG A 96 5.69 14.48 6.64
CA ARG A 96 5.67 15.87 7.04
C ARG A 96 4.26 16.49 6.89
N LYS A 97 3.63 16.28 5.73
CA LYS A 97 2.28 16.75 5.45
C LYS A 97 1.26 16.14 6.42
N ALA A 98 1.30 14.84 6.62
CA ALA A 98 0.40 14.13 7.53
C ALA A 98 0.57 14.62 8.98
N LEU A 99 1.80 14.90 9.40
CA LEU A 99 2.09 15.40 10.75
C LEU A 99 1.52 16.81 10.96
N VAL A 100 1.69 17.72 9.99
CA VAL A 100 1.09 19.06 10.03
C VAL A 100 -0.44 19.00 10.04
N GLU A 101 -1.02 18.10 9.26
CA GLU A 101 -2.48 17.85 9.22
C GLU A 101 -3.02 17.17 10.50
N GLY A 102 -2.14 16.70 11.39
CA GLY A 102 -2.54 15.92 12.58
C GLY A 102 -3.10 14.56 12.25
N ASN A 103 -2.85 14.04 11.05
CA ASN A 103 -3.32 12.73 10.61
C ASN A 103 -2.36 11.62 11.04
N MET A 104 -2.55 11.12 12.27
CA MET A 104 -1.66 10.16 12.91
C MET A 104 -1.60 8.82 12.19
N GLU A 105 -2.68 8.37 11.60
CA GLU A 105 -2.71 7.14 10.81
C GLU A 105 -1.74 7.21 9.62
N LYS A 106 -1.80 8.31 8.87
CA LYS A 106 -0.87 8.54 7.76
C LYS A 106 0.58 8.73 8.23
N VAL A 107 0.80 9.33 9.40
CA VAL A 107 2.13 9.46 9.99
C VAL A 107 2.71 8.08 10.30
N ILE A 108 1.94 7.23 10.99
CA ILE A 108 2.33 5.87 11.35
C ILE A 108 2.59 5.02 10.10
N ASP A 109 1.76 5.15 9.05
CA ASP A 109 1.92 4.44 7.77
C ASP A 109 3.25 4.75 7.05
N CYS A 110 3.87 5.89 7.33
CA CYS A 110 5.19 6.23 6.78
C CYS A 110 6.35 5.48 7.43
N TYR A 111 6.17 4.86 8.59
CA TYR A 111 7.20 4.09 9.28
C TYR A 111 7.21 2.61 8.88
N GLY A 112 8.34 1.94 9.11
CA GLY A 112 8.48 0.50 8.89
C GLY A 112 7.55 -0.33 9.77
N LEU A 113 7.18 -1.52 9.31
CA LEU A 113 6.17 -2.39 9.94
C LEU A 113 6.47 -2.72 11.40
N MET A 114 7.75 -2.95 11.72
CA MET A 114 8.16 -3.24 13.11
C MET A 114 7.85 -2.05 14.03
N TYR A 115 8.10 -0.83 13.57
CA TYR A 115 7.83 0.38 14.35
C TYR A 115 6.33 0.69 14.43
N GLN A 116 5.59 0.44 13.36
CA GLN A 116 4.12 0.52 13.39
C GLN A 116 3.53 -0.40 14.46
N GLY A 117 4.01 -1.65 14.55
CA GLY A 117 3.60 -2.60 15.58
C GLY A 117 3.91 -2.11 17.00
N MET A 118 5.10 -1.54 17.21
CA MET A 118 5.49 -0.96 18.50
C MET A 118 4.59 0.23 18.88
N LEU A 119 4.34 1.15 17.95
CA LEU A 119 3.44 2.29 18.17
C LEU A 119 2.00 1.84 18.47
N ALA A 120 1.51 0.80 17.81
CA ALA A 120 0.18 0.26 18.04
C ALA A 120 0.00 -0.28 19.47
N THR A 121 1.04 -0.86 20.07
CA THR A 121 1.02 -1.36 21.45
C THR A 121 1.15 -0.25 22.50
N GLN A 122 1.66 0.93 22.11
CA GLN A 122 1.93 2.07 23.00
C GLN A 122 1.07 3.30 22.66
N MET A 123 -0.12 3.11 22.10
CA MET A 123 -0.96 4.17 21.53
C MET A 123 -1.15 5.41 22.42
N GLY A 124 -1.30 5.24 23.73
CA GLY A 124 -1.46 6.38 24.65
C GLY A 124 -0.24 7.29 24.70
N GLN A 125 0.96 6.74 24.86
CA GLN A 125 2.22 7.48 24.88
C GLN A 125 2.63 8.00 23.49
N ALA A 126 2.33 7.22 22.44
CA ALA A 126 2.60 7.60 21.05
C ALA A 126 1.82 8.87 20.67
N THR A 127 0.57 9.01 21.12
CA THR A 127 -0.26 10.19 20.81
C THR A 127 0.35 11.48 21.36
N GLU A 128 0.88 11.46 22.59
CA GLU A 128 1.54 12.63 23.20
C GLU A 128 2.86 12.97 22.46
N GLY A 129 3.66 11.95 22.14
CA GLY A 129 4.89 12.12 21.36
C GLY A 129 4.63 12.72 19.98
N LEU A 130 3.59 12.24 19.29
CA LEU A 130 3.23 12.75 17.96
C LEU A 130 2.67 14.20 18.02
N LYS A 131 1.91 14.58 19.04
CA LYS A 131 1.50 15.97 19.25
C LYS A 131 2.68 16.88 19.50
N LYS A 132 3.70 16.42 20.24
CA LYS A 132 4.94 17.18 20.43
C LYS A 132 5.67 17.36 19.11
N MET A 133 5.85 16.30 18.33
CA MET A 133 6.46 16.37 16.99
C MET A 133 5.68 17.30 16.05
N GLN A 134 4.35 17.29 16.09
CA GLN A 134 3.52 18.22 15.31
C GLN A 134 3.87 19.68 15.60
N LYS A 135 3.97 20.05 16.88
CA LYS A 135 4.36 21.41 17.30
C LYS A 135 5.79 21.78 16.89
N GLU A 136 6.70 20.80 16.86
CA GLU A 136 8.07 21.02 16.41
C GLU A 136 8.15 21.25 14.90
N VAL A 137 7.35 20.52 14.13
CA VAL A 137 7.29 20.63 12.66
C VAL A 137 6.54 21.89 12.20
N GLU A 138 5.57 22.34 12.99
CA GLU A 138 4.80 23.54 12.69
C GLU A 138 5.70 24.78 12.60
N GLY A 139 5.63 25.49 11.48
CA GLY A 139 6.49 26.63 11.18
C GLY A 139 7.93 26.32 10.82
N THR A 140 8.33 25.02 10.83
CA THR A 140 9.66 24.59 10.42
C THR A 140 9.73 24.40 8.90
N LYS A 141 10.72 25.02 8.27
CA LYS A 141 11.06 24.81 6.86
C LYS A 141 12.01 23.64 6.75
N PHE A 142 11.68 22.69 5.89
CA PHE A 142 12.52 21.52 5.61
C PHE A 142 13.09 21.62 4.20
N SER A 143 14.35 21.26 4.02
CA SER A 143 14.98 21.10 2.71
C SER A 143 15.85 19.88 2.67
N ILE A 144 15.67 19.05 1.65
CA ILE A 144 16.49 17.87 1.41
C ILE A 144 17.81 18.34 0.81
N LYS A 145 18.93 18.09 1.50
CA LYS A 145 20.27 18.48 1.07
C LYS A 145 20.93 17.41 0.22
N SER A 146 20.72 16.15 0.58
CA SER A 146 21.21 15.01 -0.20
C SER A 146 20.37 13.77 0.05
N SER A 147 20.41 12.85 -0.89
CA SER A 147 19.77 11.53 -0.84
C SER A 147 20.82 10.50 -1.22
N ALA A 148 21.02 9.50 -0.39
CA ALA A 148 21.92 8.38 -0.64
C ALA A 148 21.13 7.08 -0.52
N VAL A 149 21.08 6.31 -1.61
CA VAL A 149 20.38 5.01 -1.67
C VAL A 149 21.41 3.90 -1.85
N LYS A 150 21.35 2.88 -0.99
CA LYS A 150 22.22 1.70 -1.04
C LYS A 150 21.38 0.44 -0.87
N GLY A 151 21.05 -0.23 -1.98
CA GLY A 151 20.15 -1.40 -1.97
C GLY A 151 18.78 -1.04 -1.43
N ASP A 152 18.36 -1.70 -0.36
CA ASP A 152 17.08 -1.49 0.31
C ASP A 152 17.15 -0.52 1.50
N THR A 153 18.23 0.25 1.62
CA THR A 153 18.36 1.32 2.61
C THR A 153 18.61 2.66 1.93
N ALA A 154 18.13 3.73 2.54
CA ALA A 154 18.40 5.08 2.08
C ALA A 154 18.57 6.04 3.26
N THR A 155 19.33 7.10 3.06
CA THR A 155 19.51 8.19 4.02
C THR A 155 19.25 9.52 3.34
N LEU A 156 18.33 10.31 3.88
CA LEU A 156 18.13 11.70 3.49
C LEU A 156 18.80 12.60 4.51
N LYS A 157 19.66 13.51 4.07
CA LYS A 157 20.15 14.63 4.88
C LYS A 157 19.15 15.78 4.76
N ILE A 158 18.52 16.13 5.86
CA ILE A 158 17.46 17.14 5.94
C ILE A 158 18.00 18.35 6.70
N ALA A 159 17.92 19.53 6.10
CA ALA A 159 18.09 20.77 6.84
C ALA A 159 16.72 21.24 7.34
N ARG A 160 16.67 21.66 8.60
CA ARG A 160 15.51 22.23 9.28
C ARG A 160 15.83 23.68 9.64
N GLN A 161 14.87 24.58 9.43
CA GLN A 161 14.97 25.97 9.82
C GLN A 161 13.69 26.41 10.51
N LYS A 162 13.80 26.91 11.72
CA LYS A 162 12.70 27.48 12.50
C LYS A 162 13.11 28.83 13.08
N GLY A 163 12.54 29.92 12.52
CA GLY A 163 13.05 31.24 12.81
C GLY A 163 14.49 31.42 12.35
N ASP A 164 15.36 31.84 13.26
CA ASP A 164 16.81 32.04 13.02
C ASP A 164 17.63 30.76 13.31
N GLU A 165 17.01 29.72 13.91
CA GLU A 165 17.68 28.46 14.21
C GLU A 165 17.67 27.55 12.98
N SER A 166 18.81 26.95 12.69
CA SER A 166 18.91 25.95 11.64
C SER A 166 19.81 24.79 12.07
N ASP A 167 19.40 23.58 11.75
CA ASP A 167 20.18 22.38 11.96
C ASP A 167 20.06 21.42 10.78
N THR A 168 20.85 20.36 10.81
CA THR A 168 20.77 19.26 9.84
C THR A 168 20.72 17.93 10.57
N GLY A 169 19.89 17.01 10.07
CA GLY A 169 19.81 15.65 10.60
C GLY A 169 19.67 14.66 9.47
N ASP A 170 19.95 13.41 9.79
CA ASP A 170 19.79 12.30 8.87
C ASP A 170 18.48 11.55 9.18
N VAL A 171 17.72 11.24 8.13
CA VAL A 171 16.53 10.39 8.21
C VAL A 171 16.80 9.13 7.42
N VAL A 172 16.71 7.98 8.09
CA VAL A 172 17.00 6.67 7.51
C VAL A 172 15.72 6.00 7.05
N PHE A 173 15.80 5.34 5.91
CA PHE A 173 14.70 4.60 5.31
C PHE A 173 15.11 3.17 5.02
N VAL A 174 14.12 2.29 5.01
CA VAL A 174 14.22 0.91 4.54
C VAL A 174 13.15 0.67 3.48
N ARG A 175 13.46 -0.20 2.52
CA ARG A 175 12.49 -0.62 1.52
C ARG A 175 11.78 -1.88 2.00
N GLU A 176 10.47 -1.78 2.27
CA GLU A 176 9.60 -2.88 2.67
C GLU A 176 8.51 -3.08 1.61
N ASN A 177 8.41 -4.28 1.04
CA ASN A 177 7.42 -4.61 0.01
C ASN A 177 7.39 -3.63 -1.18
N GLY A 178 8.56 -3.11 -1.57
CA GLY A 178 8.70 -2.14 -2.65
C GLY A 178 8.42 -0.69 -2.26
N GLU A 179 8.00 -0.41 -1.03
CA GLU A 179 7.75 0.91 -0.47
C GLU A 179 8.89 1.37 0.42
N TRP A 180 9.26 2.65 0.32
CA TRP A 180 10.20 3.25 1.24
C TRP A 180 9.51 3.65 2.54
N LYS A 181 10.05 3.20 3.66
CA LYS A 181 9.52 3.43 5.01
C LYS A 181 10.60 4.04 5.90
N MET A 182 10.20 4.98 6.74
CA MET A 182 11.11 5.62 7.69
C MET A 182 11.46 4.66 8.84
N LEU A 183 12.71 4.71 9.27
CA LEU A 183 13.10 4.13 10.56
C LEU A 183 12.97 5.19 11.66
N PRO A 184 12.69 4.77 12.91
CA PRO A 184 12.71 5.70 14.04
C PRO A 184 14.08 6.35 14.18
N PRO A 185 14.18 7.57 14.75
CA PRO A 185 15.46 8.17 15.08
C PRO A 185 16.26 7.20 15.93
N GLN A 186 17.53 7.01 15.57
CA GLN A 186 18.45 6.24 16.40
C GLN A 186 18.85 7.12 17.59
N PRO A 187 18.96 6.54 18.82
CA PRO A 187 19.35 7.28 20.01
C PRO A 187 20.78 7.83 19.91
#